data_1eeae23d1f20ad4135448369ba1f9271
#
_entry.id   1eeae23d1f20ad4135448369ba1f9271
#
_cell.length_a   1.000
_cell.length_b   1.000
_cell.length_c   1.000
_cell.angle_alpha   90.00
_cell.angle_beta   90.00
_cell.angle_gamma   90.00
#
_symmetry.space_group_name_H-M   'P 1'
#
loop_
_entity.id
_entity.type
_entity.pdbx_description
1 polymer ?
#
loop_
_entity_poly.entity_id
_entity_poly.type
_entity_poly.pdbx_seq_one_letter_code
_entity_poly.pdbx_strand_id
1 'polypeptide(L)'
;MKVKARVVITPDKVVVGGKILIFESSGADLLVEIYKKKVGNYPKFFKMDPLARLGFIASELLLGEETPRKTDCEDRAVIFFNRSASLADDAEYQKTIGKDGFFPSPAVFVYTLPNIVTGEIAIRNKYYGETSFYVLEEKDDKVMKEIVEQAFQDPVTESAIAGWLECSDSEHFEAELYLIEK
;
A
#
# COMPACT_ATOMS: atom_id res chain seq x y z
N MET A 1 13.27 14.80 -9.11
CA MET A 1 12.11 14.39 -8.29
C MET A 1 12.08 15.14 -6.95
N LYS A 2 10.91 15.56 -6.53
CA LYS A 2 10.70 16.27 -5.26
C LYS A 2 9.73 15.50 -4.37
N VAL A 3 10.15 15.16 -3.15
CA VAL A 3 9.26 14.58 -2.14
C VAL A 3 8.36 15.67 -1.57
N LYS A 4 7.05 15.48 -1.64
CA LYS A 4 6.01 16.42 -1.16
C LYS A 4 5.49 16.01 0.22
N ALA A 5 5.32 14.72 0.45
CA ALA A 5 4.87 14.17 1.72
C ALA A 5 5.49 12.79 1.96
N ARG A 6 5.51 12.37 3.21
CA ARG A 6 5.96 11.06 3.66
C ARG A 6 5.05 10.55 4.75
N VAL A 7 4.74 9.26 4.70
CA VAL A 7 4.07 8.52 5.77
C VAL A 7 4.93 7.34 6.19
N VAL A 8 4.96 7.06 7.49
CA VAL A 8 5.54 5.83 8.06
C VAL A 8 4.52 5.23 9.01
N ILE A 9 4.25 3.94 8.85
CA ILE A 9 3.38 3.17 9.74
C ILE A 9 4.12 1.89 10.14
N THR A 10 4.20 1.66 11.44
CA THR A 10 4.62 0.39 12.05
C THR A 10 3.51 -0.07 13.01
N PRO A 11 3.57 -1.29 13.59
CA PRO A 11 2.54 -1.77 14.50
C PRO A 11 2.22 -0.87 15.71
N ASP A 12 3.14 0.01 16.08
CA ASP A 12 3.08 0.86 17.26
C ASP A 12 3.27 2.35 16.97
N LYS A 13 3.49 2.74 15.71
CA LYS A 13 3.83 4.12 15.37
C LYS A 13 3.26 4.55 14.02
N VAL A 14 2.74 5.78 14.00
CA VAL A 14 2.26 6.44 12.76
C VAL A 14 2.87 7.83 12.68
N VAL A 15 3.54 8.12 11.57
CA VAL A 15 4.14 9.42 11.27
C VAL A 15 3.65 9.91 9.92
N VAL A 16 3.10 11.12 9.87
CA VAL A 16 2.60 11.75 8.64
C VAL A 16 3.18 13.16 8.53
N GLY A 17 3.86 13.46 7.43
CA GLY A 17 4.47 14.79 7.23
C GLY A 17 5.43 15.18 8.35
N GLY A 18 6.12 14.21 8.99
CA GLY A 18 7.01 14.41 10.12
C GLY A 18 6.32 14.53 11.49
N LYS A 19 4.98 14.49 11.55
CA LYS A 19 4.21 14.55 12.81
C LYS A 19 3.82 13.15 13.26
N ILE A 20 4.05 12.84 14.54
CA ILE A 20 3.57 11.59 15.15
C ILE A 20 2.07 11.72 15.41
N LEU A 21 1.29 10.79 14.89
CA LEU A 21 -0.12 10.64 15.24
C LEU A 21 -0.25 9.59 16.34
N ILE A 22 -1.05 9.91 17.36
CA ILE A 22 -1.26 9.05 18.53
C ILE A 22 -2.57 8.28 18.34
N PHE A 23 -2.48 6.96 18.46
CA PHE A 23 -3.60 6.03 18.48
C PHE A 23 -3.54 5.17 19.75
N GLU A 24 -4.66 4.57 20.11
CA GLU A 24 -4.78 3.73 21.33
C GLU A 24 -4.45 2.27 21.03
N SER A 25 -4.68 1.84 19.78
CA SER A 25 -4.46 0.48 19.31
C SER A 25 -3.04 0.29 18.75
N SER A 26 -2.61 -0.95 18.66
CA SER A 26 -1.38 -1.41 18.00
C SER A 26 -1.67 -2.60 17.09
N GLY A 27 -0.68 -3.04 16.29
CA GLY A 27 -0.82 -4.18 15.40
C GLY A 27 -1.95 -4.02 14.39
N ALA A 28 -2.68 -5.10 14.11
CA ALA A 28 -3.79 -5.10 13.16
C ALA A 28 -4.92 -4.13 13.54
N ASP A 29 -5.19 -3.94 14.83
CA ASP A 29 -6.24 -3.06 15.32
C ASP A 29 -5.90 -1.58 15.08
N LEU A 30 -4.61 -1.22 15.00
CA LEU A 30 -4.17 0.13 14.64
C LEU A 30 -4.71 0.54 13.26
N LEU A 31 -4.61 -0.33 12.25
CA LEU A 31 -5.09 -0.01 10.91
C LEU A 31 -6.61 0.21 10.88
N VAL A 32 -7.35 -0.56 11.68
CA VAL A 32 -8.81 -0.42 11.82
C VAL A 32 -9.16 0.90 12.54
N GLU A 33 -8.41 1.26 13.58
CA GLU A 33 -8.60 2.53 14.31
C GLU A 33 -8.32 3.73 13.39
N ILE A 34 -7.23 3.70 12.64
CA ILE A 34 -6.90 4.75 11.65
C ILE A 34 -8.03 4.88 10.63
N TYR A 35 -8.50 3.75 10.08
CA TYR A 35 -9.60 3.75 9.13
C TYR A 35 -10.84 4.45 9.71
N LYS A 36 -11.28 4.07 10.90
CA LYS A 36 -12.47 4.64 11.55
C LYS A 36 -12.32 6.13 11.87
N LYS A 37 -11.14 6.57 12.31
CA LYS A 37 -10.90 7.96 12.74
C LYS A 37 -10.55 8.92 11.59
N LYS A 38 -9.97 8.42 10.49
CA LYS A 38 -9.39 9.27 9.43
C LYS A 38 -9.97 9.06 8.03
N VAL A 39 -10.52 7.86 7.73
CA VAL A 39 -10.99 7.51 6.38
C VAL A 39 -12.51 7.31 6.32
N GLY A 40 -13.03 6.29 6.97
CA GLY A 40 -14.44 6.07 7.30
C GLY A 40 -15.43 5.77 6.18
N ASN A 41 -15.09 5.91 4.90
CA ASN A 41 -16.03 5.90 3.79
C ASN A 41 -15.70 4.88 2.67
N TYR A 42 -15.03 3.78 3.01
CA TYR A 42 -14.67 2.73 2.06
C TYR A 42 -14.87 1.32 2.66
N PRO A 43 -16.11 0.80 2.72
CA PRO A 43 -16.41 -0.48 3.39
C PRO A 43 -15.64 -1.68 2.84
N LYS A 44 -15.13 -1.61 1.60
CA LYS A 44 -14.29 -2.65 1.00
C LYS A 44 -12.99 -2.88 1.80
N PHE A 45 -12.53 -1.89 2.57
CA PHE A 45 -11.38 -2.00 3.47
C PHE A 45 -11.43 -3.26 4.35
N PHE A 46 -12.59 -3.61 4.88
CA PHE A 46 -12.74 -4.78 5.76
C PHE A 46 -12.64 -6.13 5.02
N LYS A 47 -12.65 -6.12 3.70
CA LYS A 47 -12.47 -7.32 2.85
C LYS A 47 -11.05 -7.48 2.32
N MET A 48 -10.21 -6.46 2.50
CA MET A 48 -8.81 -6.49 2.08
C MET A 48 -7.97 -7.41 2.98
N ASP A 49 -6.93 -8.00 2.43
CA ASP A 49 -5.88 -8.68 3.17
C ASP A 49 -5.02 -7.68 3.98
N PRO A 50 -4.11 -8.15 4.85
CA PRO A 50 -3.27 -7.27 5.67
C PRO A 50 -2.39 -6.32 4.86
N LEU A 51 -1.76 -6.79 3.76
CA LEU A 51 -0.91 -5.96 2.90
C LEU A 51 -1.71 -4.84 2.23
N ALA A 52 -2.87 -5.18 1.66
CA ALA A 52 -3.74 -4.20 1.01
C ALA A 52 -4.33 -3.19 2.02
N ARG A 53 -4.69 -3.62 3.25
CA ARG A 53 -5.12 -2.70 4.32
C ARG A 53 -4.03 -1.71 4.68
N LEU A 54 -2.80 -2.19 4.86
CA LEU A 54 -1.65 -1.36 5.20
C LEU A 54 -1.40 -0.31 4.11
N GLY A 55 -1.28 -0.74 2.85
CA GLY A 55 -1.04 0.16 1.72
C GLY A 55 -2.16 1.15 1.49
N PHE A 56 -3.42 0.72 1.64
CA PHE A 56 -4.59 1.58 1.55
C PHE A 56 -4.55 2.68 2.63
N ILE A 57 -4.36 2.32 3.90
CA ILE A 57 -4.29 3.28 5.02
C ILE A 57 -3.12 4.24 4.85
N ALA A 58 -1.93 3.72 4.52
CA ALA A 58 -0.75 4.56 4.31
C ALA A 58 -0.97 5.57 3.18
N SER A 59 -1.58 5.14 2.08
CA SER A 59 -1.91 6.03 0.95
C SER A 59 -2.98 7.06 1.31
N GLU A 60 -4.04 6.69 2.05
CA GLU A 60 -5.06 7.65 2.48
C GLU A 60 -4.48 8.74 3.41
N LEU A 61 -3.61 8.37 4.34
CA LEU A 61 -2.92 9.33 5.20
C LEU A 61 -1.95 10.22 4.41
N LEU A 62 -1.20 9.64 3.48
CA LEU A 62 -0.27 10.38 2.61
C LEU A 62 -0.99 11.40 1.74
N LEU A 63 -2.08 10.99 1.11
CA LEU A 63 -2.91 11.85 0.25
C LEU A 63 -3.73 12.88 1.04
N GLY A 64 -3.89 12.70 2.34
CA GLY A 64 -4.43 13.71 3.24
C GLY A 64 -3.55 14.96 3.36
N GLU A 65 -2.24 14.85 3.07
CA GLU A 65 -1.30 15.98 3.04
C GLU A 65 -1.35 16.77 1.70
N GLU A 66 -2.04 16.24 0.68
CA GLU A 66 -2.16 16.87 -0.63
C GLU A 66 -3.39 17.78 -0.68
N THR A 67 -3.18 19.08 -0.98
CA THR A 67 -4.27 20.06 -1.06
C THR A 67 -4.17 20.89 -2.35
N PRO A 68 -5.14 20.76 -3.28
CA PRO A 68 -6.25 19.81 -3.28
C PRO A 68 -5.78 18.39 -3.57
N ARG A 69 -6.46 17.37 -2.99
CA ARG A 69 -6.19 15.97 -3.29
C ARG A 69 -6.44 15.68 -4.76
N LYS A 70 -5.45 15.18 -5.44
CA LYS A 70 -5.54 14.80 -6.85
C LYS A 70 -6.28 13.46 -7.00
N THR A 71 -7.29 13.45 -7.85
CA THR A 71 -8.10 12.26 -8.18
C THR A 71 -8.46 12.32 -9.66
N ASP A 72 -8.90 11.17 -10.23
CA ASP A 72 -9.38 11.08 -11.62
C ASP A 72 -8.32 11.60 -12.62
N CYS A 73 -7.14 10.96 -12.63
CA CYS A 73 -5.99 11.41 -13.41
C CYS A 73 -5.18 10.24 -14.00
N GLU A 74 -4.50 10.50 -15.11
CA GLU A 74 -3.64 9.55 -15.83
C GLU A 74 -2.15 9.70 -15.47
N ASP A 75 -1.77 10.78 -14.83
CA ASP A 75 -0.39 11.21 -14.61
C ASP A 75 0.16 10.87 -13.23
N ARG A 76 -0.55 10.00 -12.47
CA ARG A 76 -0.08 9.50 -11.18
C ARG A 76 0.22 8.01 -11.22
N ALA A 77 1.48 7.66 -10.94
CA ALA A 77 1.91 6.28 -10.74
C ALA A 77 1.72 5.82 -9.29
N VAL A 78 1.53 4.50 -9.10
CA VAL A 78 1.54 3.84 -7.77
C VAL A 78 2.56 2.70 -7.82
N ILE A 79 3.68 2.83 -7.12
CA ILE A 79 4.84 1.94 -7.23
C ILE A 79 5.27 1.49 -5.84
N PHE A 80 5.05 0.23 -5.51
CA PHE A 80 5.41 -0.31 -4.20
C PHE A 80 6.48 -1.39 -4.29
N PHE A 81 7.18 -1.55 -3.18
CA PHE A 81 8.28 -2.49 -3.02
C PHE A 81 8.12 -3.24 -1.71
N ASN A 82 8.44 -4.52 -1.71
CA ASN A 82 8.63 -5.28 -0.49
C ASN A 82 9.59 -6.46 -0.71
N ARG A 83 9.75 -7.31 0.32
CA ARG A 83 10.55 -8.52 0.24
C ARG A 83 9.70 -9.78 0.21
N SER A 84 8.59 -9.80 0.90
CA SER A 84 7.81 -11.03 1.13
C SER A 84 6.64 -11.23 0.17
N ALA A 85 6.49 -10.38 -0.87
CA ALA A 85 5.31 -10.41 -1.74
C ALA A 85 4.01 -10.34 -0.90
N SER A 86 3.10 -11.30 -1.07
CA SER A 86 1.85 -11.47 -0.32
C SER A 86 1.89 -12.67 0.63
N LEU A 87 3.03 -12.89 1.29
CA LEU A 87 3.27 -14.09 2.12
C LEU A 87 2.17 -14.37 3.15
N ALA A 88 1.63 -13.33 3.79
CA ALA A 88 0.54 -13.48 4.75
C ALA A 88 -0.70 -14.10 4.12
N ASP A 89 -1.04 -13.66 2.92
CA ASP A 89 -2.23 -14.14 2.20
C ASP A 89 -1.99 -15.49 1.52
N ASP A 90 -0.77 -15.75 1.05
CA ASP A 90 -0.36 -17.07 0.55
C ASP A 90 -0.54 -18.14 1.63
N ALA A 91 -0.17 -17.83 2.88
CA ALA A 91 -0.37 -18.73 4.01
C ALA A 91 -1.85 -18.98 4.33
N GLU A 92 -2.70 -17.96 4.23
CA GLU A 92 -4.15 -18.10 4.37
C GLU A 92 -4.76 -18.90 3.20
N TYR A 93 -4.34 -18.61 1.98
CA TYR A 93 -4.80 -19.35 0.80
C TYR A 93 -4.44 -20.84 0.89
N GLN A 94 -3.23 -21.17 1.33
CA GLN A 94 -2.78 -22.54 1.55
C GLN A 94 -3.73 -23.34 2.46
N LYS A 95 -4.32 -22.71 3.47
CA LYS A 95 -5.30 -23.33 4.38
C LYS A 95 -6.62 -23.68 3.67
N THR A 96 -6.95 -23.00 2.57
CA THR A 96 -8.17 -23.27 1.78
C THR A 96 -8.02 -24.47 0.84
N ILE A 97 -6.81 -25.01 0.69
CA ILE A 97 -6.51 -26.15 -0.15
C ILE A 97 -6.78 -27.44 0.64
N GLY A 98 -7.94 -28.05 0.41
CA GLY A 98 -8.33 -29.31 1.09
C GLY A 98 -7.63 -30.55 0.54
N LYS A 99 -7.55 -31.62 1.37
CA LYS A 99 -6.92 -32.90 0.99
C LYS A 99 -7.80 -33.75 0.07
N ASP A 100 -9.12 -33.62 0.15
CA ASP A 100 -10.09 -34.56 -0.44
C ASP A 100 -11.11 -33.89 -1.39
N GLY A 101 -10.79 -32.81 -2.00
CA GLY A 101 -11.68 -32.10 -2.90
C GLY A 101 -11.25 -30.63 -2.96
N PHE A 102 -10.73 -30.29 -4.08
CA PHE A 102 -10.05 -29.04 -4.25
C PHE A 102 -11.04 -27.95 -4.67
N PHE A 103 -11.51 -27.18 -3.69
CA PHE A 103 -12.27 -25.95 -3.93
C PHE A 103 -11.60 -24.80 -3.19
N PRO A 104 -10.44 -24.29 -3.67
CA PRO A 104 -9.76 -23.17 -3.02
C PRO A 104 -10.62 -21.92 -3.11
N SER A 105 -10.46 -21.03 -2.11
CA SER A 105 -11.22 -19.77 -2.06
C SER A 105 -10.77 -18.79 -3.13
N PRO A 106 -11.60 -18.46 -4.15
CA PRO A 106 -11.24 -17.44 -5.15
C PRO A 106 -11.07 -16.04 -4.53
N ALA A 107 -11.78 -15.75 -3.45
CA ALA A 107 -11.71 -14.46 -2.77
C ALA A 107 -10.37 -14.25 -2.06
N VAL A 108 -9.79 -15.31 -1.46
CA VAL A 108 -8.45 -15.27 -0.87
C VAL A 108 -7.40 -15.28 -1.98
N PHE A 109 -7.59 -16.08 -3.03
CA PHE A 109 -6.64 -16.16 -4.15
C PHE A 109 -6.30 -14.81 -4.77
N VAL A 110 -7.27 -13.91 -4.90
CA VAL A 110 -7.05 -12.59 -5.48
C VAL A 110 -5.94 -11.83 -4.74
N TYR A 111 -5.91 -11.92 -3.42
CA TYR A 111 -4.93 -11.20 -2.59
C TYR A 111 -3.56 -11.88 -2.50
N THR A 112 -3.39 -13.10 -3.04
CA THR A 112 -2.04 -13.69 -3.22
C THR A 112 -1.20 -12.94 -4.27
N LEU A 113 -1.80 -12.01 -5.00
CA LEU A 113 -1.13 -11.16 -5.96
C LEU A 113 -0.77 -9.82 -5.28
N PRO A 114 0.49 -9.53 -4.99
CA PRO A 114 0.87 -8.35 -4.20
C PRO A 114 0.51 -7.02 -4.86
N ASN A 115 0.36 -6.97 -6.18
CA ASN A 115 -0.06 -5.77 -6.91
C ASN A 115 -1.55 -5.41 -6.73
N ILE A 116 -2.35 -6.24 -6.06
CA ILE A 116 -3.76 -5.91 -5.77
C ILE A 116 -3.85 -4.63 -4.93
N VAL A 117 -2.93 -4.39 -4.01
CA VAL A 117 -2.90 -3.16 -3.23
C VAL A 117 -2.78 -1.90 -4.10
N THR A 118 -1.95 -1.91 -5.14
CA THR A 118 -1.81 -0.77 -6.06
C THR A 118 -3.10 -0.54 -6.84
N GLY A 119 -3.77 -1.63 -7.26
CA GLY A 119 -5.08 -1.59 -7.91
C GLY A 119 -6.18 -1.03 -7.01
N GLU A 120 -6.22 -1.42 -5.72
CA GLU A 120 -7.20 -0.89 -4.75
C GLU A 120 -7.06 0.63 -4.58
N ILE A 121 -5.82 1.13 -4.51
CA ILE A 121 -5.53 2.56 -4.42
C ILE A 121 -5.90 3.29 -5.71
N ALA A 122 -5.57 2.71 -6.86
CA ALA A 122 -5.94 3.24 -8.17
C ALA A 122 -7.45 3.35 -8.34
N ILE A 123 -8.20 2.29 -8.03
CA ILE A 123 -9.67 2.29 -8.07
C ILE A 123 -10.26 3.34 -7.13
N ARG A 124 -9.76 3.42 -5.89
CA ARG A 124 -10.23 4.38 -4.88
C ARG A 124 -10.14 5.83 -5.35
N ASN A 125 -9.03 6.16 -6.02
CA ASN A 125 -8.70 7.53 -6.41
C ASN A 125 -8.95 7.82 -7.90
N LYS A 126 -9.35 6.80 -8.69
CA LYS A 126 -9.46 6.86 -10.15
C LYS A 126 -8.12 7.29 -10.79
N TYR A 127 -7.05 6.60 -10.42
CA TYR A 127 -5.77 6.75 -11.09
C TYR A 127 -5.68 5.77 -12.26
N TYR A 128 -5.32 6.27 -13.43
CA TYR A 128 -5.22 5.50 -14.68
C TYR A 128 -3.77 5.39 -15.16
N GLY A 129 -2.83 5.95 -14.40
CA GLY A 129 -1.40 5.85 -14.64
C GLY A 129 -0.82 4.48 -14.27
N GLU A 130 0.49 4.37 -14.30
CA GLU A 130 1.21 3.13 -13.99
C GLU A 130 0.89 2.62 -12.58
N THR A 131 0.67 1.30 -12.45
CA THR A 131 0.63 0.62 -11.17
C THR A 131 1.60 -0.56 -11.19
N SER A 132 2.59 -0.54 -10.31
CA SER A 132 3.66 -1.55 -10.27
C SER A 132 3.93 -2.01 -8.84
N PHE A 133 4.28 -3.28 -8.69
CA PHE A 133 4.72 -3.86 -7.43
C PHE A 133 5.98 -4.68 -7.66
N TYR A 134 7.05 -4.37 -6.94
CA TYR A 134 8.35 -5.03 -7.07
C TYR A 134 8.70 -5.80 -5.80
N VAL A 135 9.12 -7.04 -5.96
CA VAL A 135 9.66 -7.85 -4.86
C VAL A 135 11.18 -7.80 -4.94
N LEU A 136 11.81 -7.28 -3.90
CA LEU A 136 13.27 -7.12 -3.79
C LEU A 136 13.81 -8.09 -2.72
N GLU A 137 15.07 -8.46 -2.82
CA GLU A 137 15.73 -9.29 -1.82
C GLU A 137 15.79 -8.59 -0.46
N GLU A 138 16.01 -7.26 -0.47
CA GLU A 138 16.02 -6.39 0.72
C GLU A 138 15.57 -4.97 0.36
N LYS A 139 15.30 -4.14 1.38
CA LYS A 139 14.99 -2.72 1.19
C LYS A 139 16.25 -2.00 0.71
N ASP A 140 16.26 -1.62 -0.56
CA ASP A 140 17.35 -0.88 -1.21
C ASP A 140 16.83 0.45 -1.76
N ASP A 141 17.11 1.52 -1.01
CA ASP A 141 16.66 2.88 -1.36
C ASP A 141 17.19 3.35 -2.72
N LYS A 142 18.37 2.87 -3.14
CA LYS A 142 18.96 3.24 -4.43
C LYS A 142 18.19 2.58 -5.56
N VAL A 143 17.97 1.28 -5.50
CA VAL A 143 17.20 0.52 -6.49
C VAL A 143 15.77 1.04 -6.58
N MET A 144 15.11 1.26 -5.43
CA MET A 144 13.76 1.81 -5.38
C MET A 144 13.69 3.19 -6.04
N LYS A 145 14.67 4.06 -5.76
CA LYS A 145 14.76 5.38 -6.38
C LYS A 145 14.95 5.30 -7.89
N GLU A 146 15.85 4.46 -8.37
CA GLU A 146 16.12 4.27 -9.81
C GLU A 146 14.86 3.80 -10.56
N ILE A 147 14.09 2.87 -9.99
CA ILE A 147 12.83 2.38 -10.57
C ILE A 147 11.79 3.51 -10.64
N VAL A 148 11.64 4.29 -9.58
CA VAL A 148 10.71 5.44 -9.57
C VAL A 148 11.17 6.52 -10.57
N GLU A 149 12.47 6.78 -10.69
CA GLU A 149 13.03 7.70 -11.70
C GLU A 149 12.73 7.21 -13.12
N GLN A 150 12.75 5.91 -13.35
CA GLN A 150 12.42 5.34 -14.65
C GLN A 150 10.94 5.56 -15.01
N ALA A 151 10.01 5.41 -14.06
CA ALA A 151 8.59 5.71 -14.29
C ALA A 151 8.37 7.17 -14.72
N PHE A 152 9.17 8.11 -14.23
CA PHE A 152 9.12 9.51 -14.65
C PHE A 152 9.74 9.79 -16.05
N GLN A 153 10.31 8.78 -16.73
CA GLN A 153 10.68 8.91 -18.16
C GLN A 153 9.45 8.88 -19.06
N ASP A 154 8.35 8.29 -18.61
CA ASP A 154 7.07 8.45 -19.29
C ASP A 154 6.68 9.95 -19.30
N PRO A 155 6.38 10.52 -20.48
CA PRO A 155 5.98 11.91 -20.59
C PRO A 155 4.66 12.25 -19.89
N VAL A 156 3.80 11.26 -19.64
CA VAL A 156 2.52 11.45 -18.96
C VAL A 156 2.68 11.49 -17.45
N THR A 157 3.60 10.70 -16.88
CA THR A 157 3.77 10.59 -15.42
C THR A 157 4.39 11.86 -14.82
N GLU A 158 3.62 12.56 -14.00
CA GLU A 158 4.01 13.80 -13.31
C GLU A 158 4.14 13.63 -11.79
N SER A 159 3.55 12.57 -11.23
CA SER A 159 3.61 12.28 -9.79
C SER A 159 3.54 10.77 -9.50
N ALA A 160 4.05 10.37 -8.34
CA ALA A 160 3.99 8.99 -7.88
C ALA A 160 3.68 8.88 -6.39
N ILE A 161 2.90 7.86 -6.02
CA ILE A 161 2.88 7.31 -4.67
C ILE A 161 3.81 6.11 -4.70
N ALA A 162 4.94 6.18 -4.02
CA ALA A 162 5.94 5.13 -4.09
C ALA A 162 6.57 4.85 -2.73
N GLY A 163 7.04 3.62 -2.51
CA GLY A 163 7.79 3.28 -1.30
C GLY A 163 7.69 1.83 -0.87
N TRP A 164 8.25 1.56 0.30
CA TRP A 164 8.31 0.25 0.92
C TRP A 164 7.01 -0.09 1.63
N LEU A 165 6.49 -1.29 1.37
CA LEU A 165 5.24 -1.79 1.94
C LEU A 165 5.39 -3.27 2.31
N GLU A 166 5.90 -3.56 3.48
CA GLU A 166 6.15 -4.91 3.97
C GLU A 166 5.06 -5.36 4.94
N CYS A 167 4.59 -6.59 4.79
CA CYS A 167 3.61 -7.19 5.69
C CYS A 167 3.78 -8.72 5.70
N SER A 168 4.47 -9.26 6.68
CA SER A 168 4.62 -10.71 6.85
C SER A 168 3.43 -11.35 7.55
N ASP A 169 2.74 -10.59 8.40
CA ASP A 169 1.47 -10.95 9.04
C ASP A 169 0.77 -9.72 9.60
N SER A 170 -0.35 -9.90 10.31
CA SER A 170 -1.15 -8.82 10.87
C SER A 170 -0.47 -8.02 12.00
N GLU A 171 0.60 -8.54 12.57
CA GLU A 171 1.33 -7.94 13.70
C GLU A 171 2.72 -7.42 13.31
N HIS A 172 3.25 -7.89 12.16
CA HIS A 172 4.58 -7.55 11.66
C HIS A 172 4.48 -6.89 10.29
N PHE A 173 4.43 -5.57 10.30
CA PHE A 173 4.30 -4.78 9.08
C PHE A 173 5.05 -3.45 9.17
N GLU A 174 5.43 -2.92 8.02
CA GLU A 174 6.02 -1.60 7.85
C GLU A 174 5.53 -0.97 6.53
N ALA A 175 5.06 0.25 6.59
CA ALA A 175 4.86 1.08 5.41
C ALA A 175 5.71 2.34 5.52
N GLU A 176 6.47 2.64 4.48
CA GLU A 176 7.16 3.90 4.29
C GLU A 176 6.89 4.39 2.87
N LEU A 177 5.88 5.25 2.72
CA LEU A 177 5.45 5.75 1.44
C LEU A 177 5.72 7.25 1.28
N TYR A 178 5.96 7.63 0.05
CA TYR A 178 6.24 8.99 -0.38
C TYR A 178 5.29 9.44 -1.48
N LEU A 179 4.84 10.68 -1.40
CA LEU A 179 4.26 11.41 -2.52
C LEU A 179 5.38 12.19 -3.19
N ILE A 180 5.63 11.88 -4.45
CA ILE A 180 6.76 12.39 -5.23
C ILE A 180 6.23 13.11 -6.46
N GLU A 181 6.78 14.27 -6.78
CA GLU A 181 6.57 14.98 -8.05
C GLU A 181 7.85 14.93 -8.89
N LYS A 182 7.65 14.96 -10.21
CA LYS A 182 8.69 15.01 -11.23
C LYS A 182 9.66 16.16 -11.07
#